data_c1f0e4becdebfbea6f029ffa18538aa2
#
_entry.id   c1f0e4becdebfbea6f029ffa18538aa2
#
_cell.length_a   1.000
_cell.length_b   1.000
_cell.length_c   1.000
_cell.angle_alpha   90.00
_cell.angle_beta   90.00
_cell.angle_gamma   90.00
#
_symmetry.space_group_name_H-M   'P 1'
#
loop_
_entity.id
_entity.type
_entity.pdbx_description
1 polymer ?
#
loop_
_entity_poly.entity_id
_entity_poly.type
_entity_poly.pdbx_seq_one_letter_code
_entity_poly.pdbx_strand_id
1 'polypeptide(L)'
;LSEALPMLPVSIKVPDFGCTAFTLTDTVGDVHMGRNYDFKNDTSAMLVYCTPTDGYKSVAFAALDNISANAPEESMKKRLATLTAPFICLDGMNEKGVSIAVLTLDSEPVHQDTGKPVITTTLAIRLVLDRAATTQEAVELLRQYDMFASSGRDYHFYITDATGDGRVIEYDCES
;
A
#
# COMPACT_ATOMS: atom_id res chain seq x y z
N LEU A 1 -10.20 7.90 34.58
CA LEU A 1 -9.15 8.42 33.67
C LEU A 1 -9.62 9.65 32.91
N SER A 2 -10.87 9.69 32.44
CA SER A 2 -11.46 10.83 31.72
C SER A 2 -11.61 12.12 32.56
N GLU A 3 -11.71 12.00 33.88
CA GLU A 3 -11.85 13.15 34.78
C GLU A 3 -10.51 13.77 35.22
N ALA A 4 -9.38 13.05 35.06
CA ALA A 4 -8.05 13.53 35.38
C ALA A 4 -7.31 14.18 34.19
N LEU A 5 -7.75 13.91 32.96
CA LEU A 5 -7.15 14.41 31.73
C LEU A 5 -7.12 15.94 31.57
N PRO A 6 -8.12 16.73 32.05
CA PRO A 6 -8.08 18.18 31.91
C PRO A 6 -7.04 18.87 32.80
N MET A 7 -6.48 18.17 33.77
CA MET A 7 -5.51 18.77 34.71
C MET A 7 -4.03 18.49 34.35
N LEU A 8 -3.78 17.67 33.33
CA LEU A 8 -2.43 17.40 32.86
C LEU A 8 -2.19 18.17 31.55
N PRO A 9 -1.10 18.95 31.43
CA PRO A 9 -0.74 19.60 30.18
C PRO A 9 -0.13 18.59 29.19
N VAL A 10 -0.91 17.55 28.86
CA VAL A 10 -0.51 16.51 27.91
C VAL A 10 -1.20 16.80 26.59
N SER A 11 -0.45 17.27 25.61
CA SER A 11 -0.91 17.32 24.23
C SER A 11 -0.75 15.92 23.62
N ILE A 12 -1.84 15.21 23.48
CA ILE A 12 -1.86 13.96 22.72
C ILE A 12 -1.96 14.35 21.24
N LYS A 13 -0.86 14.26 20.51
CA LYS A 13 -0.90 14.29 19.05
C LYS A 13 -1.51 12.98 18.59
N VAL A 14 -2.75 13.05 18.15
CA VAL A 14 -3.34 11.95 17.35
C VAL A 14 -2.74 12.09 15.94
N PRO A 15 -2.18 11.03 15.35
CA PRO A 15 -1.75 11.10 13.96
C PRO A 15 -2.94 11.47 13.08
N ASP A 16 -2.74 12.39 12.14
CA ASP A 16 -3.81 12.87 11.25
C ASP A 16 -4.28 11.79 10.25
N PHE A 17 -3.66 10.62 10.25
CA PHE A 17 -3.98 9.45 9.42
C PHE A 17 -3.36 8.19 10.02
N GLY A 18 -3.99 7.08 9.74
CA GLY A 18 -3.55 5.75 10.12
C GLY A 18 -3.91 4.75 9.04
N CYS A 19 -3.39 3.55 9.17
CA CYS A 19 -3.75 2.43 8.34
C CYS A 19 -3.81 1.18 9.20
N THR A 20 -4.70 0.27 8.84
CA THR A 20 -4.78 -1.06 9.47
C THR A 20 -4.90 -2.10 8.38
N ALA A 21 -4.18 -3.21 8.51
CA ALA A 21 -4.37 -4.37 7.68
C ALA A 21 -4.30 -5.63 8.54
N PHE A 22 -5.12 -6.62 8.20
CA PHE A 22 -5.14 -7.90 8.90
C PHE A 22 -5.61 -9.01 7.97
N THR A 23 -5.29 -10.23 8.32
CA THR A 23 -5.79 -11.44 7.66
C THR A 23 -6.55 -12.27 8.65
N LEU A 24 -7.64 -12.87 8.20
CA LEU A 24 -8.39 -13.86 8.97
C LEU A 24 -8.76 -15.01 8.04
N THR A 25 -8.86 -16.20 8.61
CA THR A 25 -9.41 -17.38 7.93
C THR A 25 -10.75 -17.69 8.57
N ASP A 26 -11.77 -17.83 7.76
CA ASP A 26 -13.11 -18.15 8.25
C ASP A 26 -13.26 -19.65 8.60
N THR A 27 -14.44 -20.04 9.06
CA THR A 27 -14.73 -21.40 9.52
C THR A 27 -14.79 -22.44 8.39
N VAL A 28 -14.85 -22.00 7.14
CA VAL A 28 -14.83 -22.88 5.96
C VAL A 28 -13.46 -22.93 5.28
N GLY A 29 -12.50 -22.14 5.78
CA GLY A 29 -11.11 -22.11 5.34
C GLY A 29 -10.79 -21.01 4.33
N ASP A 30 -11.74 -20.12 4.02
CA ASP A 30 -11.48 -19.00 3.13
C ASP A 30 -10.66 -17.90 3.84
N VAL A 31 -9.66 -17.41 3.14
CA VAL A 31 -8.75 -16.35 3.63
C VAL A 31 -9.25 -14.98 3.18
N HIS A 32 -9.40 -14.09 4.14
CA HIS A 32 -9.85 -12.71 3.92
C HIS A 32 -8.80 -11.72 4.40
N MET A 33 -8.50 -10.72 3.59
CA MET A 33 -7.71 -9.57 4.00
C MET A 33 -8.63 -8.37 4.25
N GLY A 34 -8.57 -7.81 5.44
CA GLY A 34 -9.19 -6.53 5.78
C GLY A 34 -8.17 -5.41 5.75
N ARG A 35 -8.59 -4.24 5.25
CA ARG A 35 -7.73 -3.07 5.18
C ARG A 35 -8.54 -1.80 5.40
N ASN A 36 -8.04 -0.93 6.29
CA ASN A 36 -8.55 0.41 6.53
C ASN A 36 -7.50 1.45 6.11
N TYR A 37 -7.92 2.43 5.31
CA TYR A 37 -7.08 3.53 4.85
C TYR A 37 -7.62 4.84 5.42
N ASP A 38 -7.04 5.27 6.53
CA ASP A 38 -7.41 6.50 7.22
C ASP A 38 -6.50 7.63 6.74
N PHE A 39 -7.03 8.46 5.83
CA PHE A 39 -6.29 9.58 5.28
C PHE A 39 -7.10 10.86 5.44
N LYS A 40 -7.59 11.46 4.38
CA LYS A 40 -8.39 12.69 4.42
C LYS A 40 -9.86 12.38 4.13
N ASN A 41 -10.77 13.19 4.67
CA ASN A 41 -12.20 13.01 4.45
C ASN A 41 -12.66 13.23 3.00
N ASP A 42 -11.86 13.93 2.20
CA ASP A 42 -12.12 14.25 0.79
C ASP A 42 -11.33 13.38 -0.20
N THR A 43 -10.69 12.30 0.29
CA THR A 43 -9.97 11.35 -0.57
C THR A 43 -10.94 10.58 -1.46
N SER A 44 -10.67 10.60 -2.75
CA SER A 44 -11.39 9.79 -3.74
C SER A 44 -10.57 8.56 -4.11
N ALA A 45 -11.20 7.39 -4.06
CA ALA A 45 -10.59 6.13 -4.45
C ALA A 45 -11.10 5.69 -5.83
N MET A 46 -10.21 5.10 -6.62
CA MET A 46 -10.54 4.45 -7.89
C MET A 46 -10.26 2.96 -7.79
N LEU A 47 -11.24 2.15 -8.16
CA LEU A 47 -11.04 0.72 -8.34
C LEU A 47 -10.38 0.48 -9.71
N VAL A 48 -9.24 -0.17 -9.71
CA VAL A 48 -8.41 -0.42 -10.89
C VAL A 48 -8.36 -1.92 -11.17
N TYR A 49 -8.81 -2.34 -12.35
CA TYR A 49 -8.69 -3.70 -12.83
C TYR A 49 -7.54 -3.76 -13.84
N CYS A 50 -6.57 -4.64 -13.59
CA CYS A 50 -5.44 -4.86 -14.48
C CYS A 50 -5.48 -6.28 -15.05
N THR A 51 -5.26 -6.36 -16.37
CA THR A 51 -5.15 -7.63 -17.11
C THR A 51 -3.90 -7.58 -18.00
N PRO A 52 -2.70 -7.62 -17.39
CA PRO A 52 -1.45 -7.54 -18.15
C PRO A 52 -1.29 -8.76 -19.06
N THR A 53 -0.64 -8.58 -20.21
CA THR A 53 -0.34 -9.68 -21.14
C THR A 53 0.69 -10.66 -20.57
N ASP A 54 1.58 -10.16 -19.73
CA ASP A 54 2.62 -10.92 -19.05
C ASP A 54 2.59 -10.58 -17.55
N GLY A 55 1.72 -11.28 -16.84
CA GLY A 55 1.51 -11.09 -15.40
C GLY A 55 0.11 -11.53 -14.96
N TYR A 56 -0.12 -11.50 -13.65
CA TYR A 56 -1.40 -11.90 -13.06
C TYR A 56 -2.45 -10.80 -13.18
N LYS A 57 -3.68 -11.19 -13.41
CA LYS A 57 -4.82 -10.26 -13.30
C LYS A 57 -4.97 -9.80 -11.86
N SER A 58 -5.35 -8.56 -11.68
CA SER A 58 -5.49 -7.99 -10.34
C SER A 58 -6.58 -6.93 -10.27
N VAL A 59 -7.03 -6.69 -9.05
CA VAL A 59 -7.89 -5.57 -8.65
C VAL A 59 -7.20 -4.81 -7.54
N ALA A 60 -7.23 -3.48 -7.60
CA ALA A 60 -6.52 -2.63 -6.66
C ALA A 60 -7.25 -1.29 -6.46
N PHE A 61 -6.95 -0.60 -5.36
CA PHE A 61 -7.43 0.76 -5.11
C PHE A 61 -6.30 1.78 -5.28
N ALA A 62 -6.55 2.78 -6.11
CA ALA A 62 -5.69 3.95 -6.29
C ALA A 62 -6.32 5.18 -5.63
N ALA A 63 -5.53 5.96 -4.88
CA ALA A 63 -5.96 7.23 -4.32
C ALA A 63 -5.77 8.34 -5.37
N LEU A 64 -6.86 8.93 -5.85
CA LEU A 64 -6.83 9.95 -6.91
C LEU A 64 -6.15 11.25 -6.48
N ASP A 65 -6.08 11.52 -5.19
CA ASP A 65 -5.36 12.68 -4.63
C ASP A 65 -3.89 12.66 -5.00
N ASN A 66 -3.27 11.48 -5.06
CA ASN A 66 -1.86 11.30 -5.38
C ASN A 66 -1.50 11.77 -6.80
N ILE A 67 -2.50 11.90 -7.67
CA ILE A 67 -2.35 12.36 -9.06
C ILE A 67 -3.15 13.64 -9.33
N SER A 68 -3.65 14.30 -8.28
CA SER A 68 -4.48 15.50 -8.38
C SER A 68 -5.71 15.30 -9.29
N ALA A 69 -6.26 14.07 -9.34
CA ALA A 69 -7.40 13.70 -10.17
C ALA A 69 -8.74 13.73 -9.41
N ASN A 70 -8.74 14.12 -8.14
CA ASN A 70 -9.93 14.25 -7.29
C ASN A 70 -10.69 15.57 -7.48
N ALA A 71 -10.19 16.49 -8.29
CA ALA A 71 -10.87 17.75 -8.59
C ALA A 71 -12.24 17.51 -9.22
N PRO A 72 -13.29 18.28 -8.84
CA PRO A 72 -14.64 18.09 -9.35
C PRO A 72 -14.81 18.37 -10.84
N GLU A 73 -13.90 19.16 -11.42
CA GLU A 73 -13.97 19.52 -12.83
C GLU A 73 -13.34 18.46 -13.74
N GLU A 74 -14.09 18.05 -14.75
CA GLU A 74 -13.58 17.19 -15.81
C GLU A 74 -12.64 17.97 -16.71
N SER A 75 -11.38 17.54 -16.78
CA SER A 75 -10.37 18.13 -17.65
C SER A 75 -9.57 17.05 -18.39
N MET A 76 -8.98 17.42 -19.53
CA MET A 76 -8.10 16.51 -20.28
C MET A 76 -6.91 16.08 -19.42
N LYS A 77 -6.37 16.99 -18.58
CA LYS A 77 -5.29 16.67 -17.64
C LYS A 77 -5.70 15.60 -16.63
N LYS A 78 -6.90 15.70 -16.04
CA LYS A 78 -7.45 14.71 -15.13
C LYS A 78 -7.59 13.35 -15.81
N ARG A 79 -8.16 13.32 -17.01
CA ARG A 79 -8.32 12.07 -17.80
C ARG A 79 -6.97 11.42 -18.14
N LEU A 80 -5.96 12.20 -18.49
CA LEU A 80 -4.60 11.68 -18.71
C LEU A 80 -3.95 11.21 -17.40
N ALA A 81 -4.14 11.93 -16.29
CA ALA A 81 -3.63 11.54 -15.00
C ALA A 81 -4.22 10.19 -14.55
N THR A 82 -5.50 9.90 -14.80
CA THR A 82 -6.10 8.62 -14.44
C THR A 82 -5.49 7.41 -15.15
N LEU A 83 -4.81 7.60 -16.28
CA LEU A 83 -4.06 6.52 -16.94
C LEU A 83 -2.87 6.02 -16.11
N THR A 84 -2.40 6.81 -15.16
CA THR A 84 -1.34 6.39 -14.22
C THR A 84 -1.87 5.60 -13.03
N ALA A 85 -3.19 5.48 -12.86
CA ALA A 85 -3.81 4.80 -11.71
C ALA A 85 -3.26 3.39 -11.43
N PRO A 86 -2.94 2.53 -12.42
CA PRO A 86 -2.36 1.23 -12.15
C PRO A 86 -1.02 1.26 -11.42
N PHE A 87 -0.28 2.38 -11.50
CA PHE A 87 1.05 2.56 -10.92
C PHE A 87 1.05 3.35 -9.60
N ILE A 88 -0.12 3.71 -9.09
CA ILE A 88 -0.29 4.48 -7.85
C ILE A 88 -1.28 3.80 -6.90
N CYS A 89 -1.52 2.50 -7.07
CA CYS A 89 -2.35 1.74 -6.16
C CYS A 89 -1.70 1.65 -4.76
N LEU A 90 -2.54 1.64 -3.73
CA LEU A 90 -2.12 1.58 -2.33
C LEU A 90 -2.38 0.21 -1.70
N ASP A 91 -3.22 -0.57 -2.34
CA ASP A 91 -3.53 -1.95 -1.99
C ASP A 91 -4.11 -2.68 -3.20
N GLY A 92 -4.24 -3.99 -3.09
CA GLY A 92 -4.87 -4.81 -4.12
C GLY A 92 -4.70 -6.30 -3.87
N MET A 93 -5.34 -7.07 -4.76
CA MET A 93 -5.27 -8.53 -4.80
C MET A 93 -5.12 -9.01 -6.24
N ASN A 94 -4.34 -10.06 -6.45
CA ASN A 94 -4.22 -10.71 -7.74
C ASN A 94 -5.00 -12.03 -7.81
N GLU A 95 -5.11 -12.60 -9.01
CA GLU A 95 -5.84 -13.85 -9.26
C GLU A 95 -5.22 -15.11 -8.62
N LYS A 96 -4.01 -15.01 -8.05
CA LYS A 96 -3.36 -16.07 -7.27
C LYS A 96 -3.71 -15.99 -5.79
N GLY A 97 -4.46 -14.95 -5.37
CA GLY A 97 -4.85 -14.72 -3.99
C GLY A 97 -3.81 -13.97 -3.17
N VAL A 98 -2.73 -13.46 -3.81
CA VAL A 98 -1.80 -12.56 -3.12
C VAL A 98 -2.43 -11.20 -2.98
N SER A 99 -2.53 -10.72 -1.76
CA SER A 99 -2.99 -9.38 -1.40
C SER A 99 -1.85 -8.59 -0.78
N ILE A 100 -1.78 -7.29 -1.08
CA ILE A 100 -0.79 -6.36 -0.55
C ILE A 100 -1.45 -5.04 -0.20
N ALA A 101 -1.02 -4.45 0.90
CA ALA A 101 -1.38 -3.08 1.29
C ALA A 101 -0.16 -2.34 1.80
N VAL A 102 -0.06 -1.05 1.48
CA VAL A 102 0.92 -0.14 2.08
C VAL A 102 0.32 0.50 3.33
N LEU A 103 1.12 0.59 4.40
CA LEU A 103 0.77 1.25 5.65
C LEU A 103 1.88 2.25 5.98
N THR A 104 1.48 3.43 6.48
CA THR A 104 2.41 4.50 6.82
C THR A 104 3.14 4.18 8.13
N LEU A 105 4.45 4.43 8.15
CA LEU A 105 5.28 4.46 9.35
C LEU A 105 5.59 5.90 9.76
N ASP A 106 5.73 6.12 11.07
CA ASP A 106 6.20 7.38 11.64
C ASP A 106 7.73 7.34 11.81
N SER A 107 8.42 7.22 10.68
CA SER A 107 9.88 7.16 10.58
C SER A 107 10.37 7.99 9.39
N GLU A 108 11.68 8.24 9.34
CA GLU A 108 12.30 8.90 8.21
C GLU A 108 12.15 8.06 6.93
N PRO A 109 11.87 8.69 5.78
CA PRO A 109 11.69 7.98 4.52
C PRO A 109 12.91 7.16 4.13
N VAL A 110 12.70 5.89 3.80
CA VAL A 110 13.76 5.00 3.34
C VAL A 110 14.22 5.38 1.94
N HIS A 111 15.55 5.51 1.78
CA HIS A 111 16.22 5.70 0.51
C HIS A 111 17.45 4.78 0.47
N GLN A 112 17.25 3.53 0.06
CA GLN A 112 18.35 2.57 -0.04
C GLN A 112 19.24 2.85 -1.27
N ASP A 113 20.54 2.59 -1.12
CA ASP A 113 21.54 2.67 -2.21
C ASP A 113 22.56 1.54 -2.04
N THR A 114 22.09 0.30 -2.18
CA THR A 114 22.94 -0.91 -2.07
C THR A 114 23.48 -1.37 -3.43
N GLY A 115 23.15 -0.65 -4.50
CA GLY A 115 23.54 -0.96 -5.88
C GLY A 115 22.53 -1.84 -6.63
N LYS A 116 21.37 -2.13 -6.04
CA LYS A 116 20.25 -2.78 -6.72
C LYS A 116 19.44 -1.76 -7.53
N PRO A 117 18.61 -2.22 -8.50
CA PRO A 117 17.64 -1.34 -9.14
C PRO A 117 16.70 -0.70 -8.12
N VAL A 118 16.42 0.60 -8.30
CA VAL A 118 15.52 1.32 -7.39
C VAL A 118 14.07 1.09 -7.75
N ILE A 119 13.20 0.87 -6.73
CA ILE A 119 11.76 0.79 -6.87
C ILE A 119 11.07 1.74 -5.89
N THR A 120 9.99 2.39 -6.34
CA THR A 120 9.16 3.23 -5.45
C THR A 120 8.06 2.41 -4.79
N THR A 121 7.53 2.92 -3.68
CA THR A 121 6.49 2.26 -2.88
C THR A 121 5.31 1.74 -3.72
N THR A 122 4.75 2.58 -4.60
CA THR A 122 3.58 2.18 -5.41
C THR A 122 3.92 1.23 -6.56
N LEU A 123 5.14 1.32 -7.11
CA LEU A 123 5.62 0.36 -8.11
C LEU A 123 5.91 -1.01 -7.49
N ALA A 124 6.34 -1.06 -6.24
CA ALA A 124 6.49 -2.32 -5.49
C ALA A 124 5.16 -3.07 -5.37
N ILE A 125 4.05 -2.34 -5.08
CA ILE A 125 2.71 -2.93 -5.06
C ILE A 125 2.36 -3.51 -6.44
N ARG A 126 2.58 -2.76 -7.51
CA ARG A 126 2.31 -3.22 -8.88
C ARG A 126 3.13 -4.46 -9.23
N LEU A 127 4.41 -4.47 -8.88
CA LEU A 127 5.31 -5.60 -9.10
C LEU A 127 4.80 -6.87 -8.42
N VAL A 128 4.43 -6.78 -7.14
CA VAL A 128 3.90 -7.92 -6.37
C VAL A 128 2.59 -8.42 -6.99
N LEU A 129 1.66 -7.52 -7.32
CA LEU A 129 0.38 -7.91 -7.93
C LEU A 129 0.55 -8.57 -9.30
N ASP A 130 1.55 -8.17 -10.08
CA ASP A 130 1.78 -8.73 -11.41
C ASP A 130 2.56 -10.05 -11.38
N ARG A 131 3.40 -10.31 -10.36
CA ARG A 131 4.43 -11.34 -10.44
C ARG A 131 4.43 -12.36 -9.30
N ALA A 132 3.87 -12.07 -8.14
CA ALA A 132 3.89 -12.97 -7.00
C ALA A 132 2.65 -13.86 -6.94
N ALA A 133 2.84 -15.17 -6.78
CA ALA A 133 1.78 -16.13 -6.53
C ALA A 133 1.67 -16.53 -5.05
N THR A 134 2.67 -16.16 -4.23
CA THR A 134 2.74 -16.42 -2.79
C THR A 134 3.39 -15.26 -2.05
N THR A 135 3.22 -15.20 -0.73
CA THR A 135 3.93 -14.23 0.13
C THR A 135 5.45 -14.41 0.05
N GLN A 136 5.93 -15.65 -0.06
CA GLN A 136 7.36 -15.94 -0.20
C GLN A 136 7.92 -15.35 -1.51
N GLU A 137 7.24 -15.55 -2.64
CA GLU A 137 7.63 -14.97 -3.92
C GLU A 137 7.63 -13.44 -3.88
N ALA A 138 6.63 -12.83 -3.22
CA ALA A 138 6.58 -11.38 -3.04
C ALA A 138 7.80 -10.85 -2.30
N VAL A 139 8.21 -11.50 -1.20
CA VAL A 139 9.42 -11.14 -0.44
C VAL A 139 10.66 -11.25 -1.30
N GLU A 140 10.80 -12.35 -2.06
CA GLU A 140 11.97 -12.57 -2.93
C GLU A 140 12.04 -11.57 -4.08
N LEU A 141 10.90 -11.18 -4.66
CA LEU A 141 10.83 -10.11 -5.66
C LEU A 141 11.27 -8.77 -5.08
N LEU A 142 10.70 -8.38 -3.92
CA LEU A 142 11.00 -7.09 -3.31
C LEU A 142 12.47 -6.95 -2.89
N ARG A 143 13.09 -8.04 -2.44
CA ARG A 143 14.53 -8.08 -2.07
C ARG A 143 15.49 -7.80 -3.23
N GLN A 144 15.03 -7.85 -4.47
CA GLN A 144 15.85 -7.55 -5.64
C GLN A 144 16.03 -6.05 -5.91
N TYR A 145 15.32 -5.21 -5.14
CA TYR A 145 15.27 -3.77 -5.36
C TYR A 145 15.67 -2.99 -4.11
N ASP A 146 16.25 -1.82 -4.34
CA ASP A 146 16.42 -0.78 -3.35
C ASP A 146 15.15 0.07 -3.27
N MET A 147 14.62 0.26 -2.06
CA MET A 147 13.38 1.03 -1.86
C MET A 147 13.66 2.52 -1.80
N PHE A 148 12.88 3.27 -2.55
CA PHE A 148 12.80 4.72 -2.50
C PHE A 148 11.40 5.18 -2.09
N ALA A 149 11.25 5.66 -0.86
CA ALA A 149 10.02 6.20 -0.33
C ALA A 149 9.77 7.61 -0.87
N SER A 150 9.07 7.72 -2.00
CA SER A 150 8.98 8.94 -2.81
C SER A 150 8.03 10.01 -2.29
N SER A 151 7.21 9.73 -1.27
CA SER A 151 6.17 10.65 -0.77
C SER A 151 6.57 11.44 0.48
N GLY A 152 7.86 11.39 0.88
CA GLY A 152 8.36 12.07 2.07
C GLY A 152 7.92 11.42 3.39
N ARG A 153 7.51 10.15 3.34
CA ARG A 153 7.13 9.32 4.49
C ARG A 153 7.66 7.91 4.28
N ASP A 154 7.87 7.21 5.37
CA ASP A 154 8.21 5.81 5.34
C ASP A 154 6.97 4.92 5.36
N TYR A 155 7.13 3.70 4.86
CA TYR A 155 6.05 2.73 4.68
C TYR A 155 6.53 1.32 4.92
N HIS A 156 5.62 0.50 5.43
CA HIS A 156 5.75 -0.94 5.33
C HIS A 156 4.64 -1.54 4.45
N PHE A 157 4.86 -2.75 3.98
CA PHE A 157 3.86 -3.52 3.27
C PHE A 157 3.34 -4.64 4.15
N TYR A 158 2.02 -4.80 4.17
CA TYR A 158 1.39 -6.01 4.65
C TYR A 158 1.01 -6.86 3.44
N ILE A 159 1.50 -8.10 3.38
CA ILE A 159 1.26 -9.03 2.28
C ILE A 159 0.69 -10.31 2.85
N THR A 160 -0.35 -10.84 2.22
CA THR A 160 -0.93 -12.15 2.56
C THR A 160 -1.26 -12.92 1.30
N ASP A 161 -1.37 -14.24 1.39
CA ASP A 161 -1.77 -15.10 0.28
C ASP A 161 -2.94 -16.03 0.64
N ALA A 162 -3.39 -16.83 -0.33
CA ALA A 162 -4.52 -17.73 -0.19
C ALA A 162 -4.33 -18.83 0.87
N THR A 163 -3.12 -19.04 1.39
CA THR A 163 -2.86 -20.00 2.47
C THR A 163 -3.05 -19.38 3.85
N GLY A 164 -3.22 -18.05 3.93
CA GLY A 164 -3.27 -17.29 5.18
C GLY A 164 -1.89 -16.91 5.72
N ASP A 165 -0.80 -17.20 4.98
CA ASP A 165 0.53 -16.66 5.32
C ASP A 165 0.50 -15.13 5.19
N GLY A 166 0.76 -14.43 6.29
CA GLY A 166 0.74 -12.97 6.38
C GLY A 166 2.09 -12.45 6.84
N ARG A 167 2.63 -11.45 6.15
CA ARG A 167 3.95 -10.87 6.43
C ARG A 167 3.94 -9.36 6.39
N VAL A 168 4.70 -8.75 7.28
CA VAL A 168 5.06 -7.33 7.24
C VAL A 168 6.45 -7.22 6.63
N ILE A 169 6.59 -6.34 5.64
CA ILE A 169 7.85 -6.07 4.95
C ILE A 169 8.22 -4.62 5.21
N GLU A 170 9.36 -4.43 5.83
CA GLU A 170 9.97 -3.13 6.07
C GLU A 170 11.35 -3.09 5.40
N TYR A 171 11.75 -1.90 4.98
CA TYR A 171 13.07 -1.66 4.42
C TYR A 171 13.89 -0.88 5.43
N ASP A 172 15.12 -1.31 5.64
CA ASP A 172 16.10 -0.66 6.50
C ASP A 172 17.04 0.20 5.65
N CYS A 173 17.43 1.36 6.16
CA CYS A 173 18.41 2.22 5.51
C CYS A 173 19.84 1.65 5.54
N GLU A 174 20.12 0.67 6.44
CA GLU A 174 21.47 0.15 6.70
C GLU A 174 21.80 -1.14 5.92
N SER A 175 20.87 -1.69 5.14
CA SER A 175 21.06 -3.01 4.50
C SER A 175 21.17 -2.94 2.99
#